data_8de841c3fc67e329747ec11704aec338
#
_entry.id   8de841c3fc67e329747ec11704aec338
#
_cell.length_a   1.000
_cell.length_b   1.000
_cell.length_c   1.000
_cell.angle_alpha   90.00
_cell.angle_beta   90.00
_cell.angle_gamma   90.00
#
_symmetry.space_group_name_H-M   'P 1'
#
loop_
_entity.id
_entity.type
_entity.pdbx_description
1 polymer ?
#
loop_
_entity_poly.entity_id
_entity_poly.type
_entity_poly.pdbx_seq_one_letter_code
_entity_poly.pdbx_strand_id
1 'polypeptide(L)'
;IYKPEAVLNVALPYQDLTIMDACLATGVHYIDTANYEAEDTEDPEWRAIYEKRCKELGFTAYFDYSWQWAYQEKFKEAGLTALLGSGFDPGVTSVFSAYALKHYFDEIHYIDILDCNGGDHGYPFATNFNPEINLREVSAPGSYWEDGKWVEVEAMSIKREYDFPQVGQKDMYLLHHEEIESLAKNIPGVKRIRFFMTFGQSYLTHMKCLENVGLLRTDAINFNGQEIVPIQFLKALLPDPASLGPRTVGKTNIGCIFTGVKDGVEKTIYIYNVC
;
A
#
# COMPACT_ATOMS: atom_id res chain seq x y z
N ILE A 1 21.85 20.27 16.63
CA ILE A 1 22.07 21.34 15.64
C ILE A 1 20.69 21.81 15.13
N TYR A 2 19.87 20.95 14.64
CA TYR A 2 18.48 21.22 14.25
C TYR A 2 17.56 20.83 15.41
N LYS A 3 16.48 21.60 15.59
CA LYS A 3 15.41 21.31 16.55
C LYS A 3 14.11 21.22 15.75
N PRO A 4 13.84 20.10 15.05
CA PRO A 4 12.63 19.95 14.28
C PRO A 4 11.42 19.87 15.21
N GLU A 5 10.27 20.34 14.75
CA GLU A 5 8.99 20.15 15.44
C GLU A 5 8.33 18.83 15.01
N ALA A 6 8.61 18.39 13.78
CA ALA A 6 8.11 17.15 13.24
C ALA A 6 9.16 16.46 12.36
N VAL A 7 9.09 15.14 12.29
CA VAL A 7 9.82 14.29 11.34
C VAL A 7 8.84 13.72 10.34
N LEU A 8 9.10 13.94 9.06
CA LEU A 8 8.44 13.24 7.96
C LEU A 8 9.32 12.06 7.57
N ASN A 9 8.84 10.86 7.87
CA ASN A 9 9.50 9.62 7.50
C ASN A 9 9.03 9.16 6.12
N VAL A 10 9.91 9.24 5.15
CA VAL A 10 9.75 8.72 3.78
C VAL A 10 10.82 7.66 3.46
N ALA A 11 11.40 7.07 4.52
CA ALA A 11 12.32 5.95 4.43
C ALA A 11 11.57 4.63 4.20
N LEU A 12 12.32 3.54 4.14
CA LEU A 12 11.72 2.21 4.03
C LEU A 12 10.97 1.84 5.32
N PRO A 13 9.89 1.05 5.21
CA PRO A 13 9.00 0.74 6.34
C PRO A 13 9.68 0.01 7.51
N TYR A 14 10.81 -0.66 7.26
CA TYR A 14 11.61 -1.31 8.31
C TYR A 14 12.11 -0.37 9.41
N GLN A 15 12.15 0.95 9.15
CA GLN A 15 12.74 1.96 10.04
C GLN A 15 11.69 2.67 10.90
N ASP A 16 10.40 2.48 10.63
CA ASP A 16 9.30 3.27 11.23
C ASP A 16 9.35 3.28 12.75
N LEU A 17 9.42 2.11 13.38
CA LEU A 17 9.38 2.02 14.84
C LEU A 17 10.61 2.65 15.49
N THR A 18 11.80 2.49 14.88
CA THR A 18 13.04 3.13 15.35
C THR A 18 12.96 4.65 15.29
N ILE A 19 12.36 5.18 14.22
CA ILE A 19 12.16 6.62 14.06
C ILE A 19 11.09 7.13 15.04
N MET A 20 10.01 6.37 15.27
CA MET A 20 8.99 6.69 16.29
C MET A 20 9.59 6.74 17.69
N ASP A 21 10.45 5.79 18.07
CA ASP A 21 11.17 5.81 19.34
C ASP A 21 12.06 7.04 19.47
N ALA A 22 12.78 7.42 18.42
CA ALA A 22 13.60 8.63 18.40
C ALA A 22 12.75 9.92 18.54
N CYS A 23 11.58 9.96 17.90
CA CYS A 23 10.63 11.07 18.02
C CYS A 23 10.13 11.21 19.47
N LEU A 24 9.74 10.12 20.12
CA LEU A 24 9.33 10.11 21.53
C LEU A 24 10.47 10.56 22.45
N ALA A 25 11.68 10.05 22.25
CA ALA A 25 12.83 10.41 23.08
C ALA A 25 13.25 11.88 22.96
N THR A 26 12.93 12.55 21.86
CA THR A 26 13.32 13.93 21.57
C THR A 26 12.16 14.93 21.64
N GLY A 27 10.94 14.48 21.87
CA GLY A 27 9.75 15.34 21.96
C GLY A 27 9.33 15.92 20.61
N VAL A 28 9.35 15.11 19.54
CA VAL A 28 9.10 15.52 18.16
C VAL A 28 7.90 14.77 17.60
N HIS A 29 7.06 15.45 16.83
CA HIS A 29 5.93 14.82 16.12
C HIS A 29 6.43 13.89 15.00
N TYR A 30 5.66 12.86 14.69
CA TYR A 30 5.98 11.86 13.67
C TYR A 30 4.94 11.84 12.56
N ILE A 31 5.40 11.67 11.31
CA ILE A 31 4.55 11.49 10.13
C ILE A 31 5.21 10.43 9.26
N ASP A 32 4.45 9.45 8.77
CA ASP A 32 4.91 8.48 7.77
C ASP A 32 3.99 8.38 6.56
N THR A 33 4.41 7.58 5.59
CA THR A 33 3.69 7.36 4.32
C THR A 33 3.35 5.88 4.07
N ALA A 34 3.76 4.98 4.96
CA ALA A 34 3.55 3.53 4.84
C ALA A 34 3.48 2.86 6.21
N ASN A 35 2.97 1.63 6.27
CA ASN A 35 2.98 0.83 7.47
C ASN A 35 4.35 0.17 7.71
N TYR A 36 4.65 -0.10 9.00
CA TYR A 36 5.83 -0.84 9.39
C TYR A 36 5.82 -2.26 8.82
N GLU A 37 6.99 -2.67 8.34
CA GLU A 37 7.27 -4.05 7.96
C GLU A 37 8.56 -4.52 8.65
N ALA A 38 8.56 -5.72 9.21
CA ALA A 38 9.76 -6.29 9.79
C ALA A 38 10.82 -6.52 8.69
N GLU A 39 12.07 -6.15 8.98
CA GLU A 39 13.19 -6.31 8.04
C GLU A 39 13.48 -7.79 7.75
N ASP A 40 13.30 -8.63 8.76
CA ASP A 40 13.49 -10.10 8.64
C ASP A 40 12.14 -10.81 8.81
N THR A 41 11.43 -11.01 7.69
CA THR A 41 10.16 -11.74 7.64
C THR A 41 10.35 -13.26 7.80
N GLU A 42 11.57 -13.76 7.73
CA GLU A 42 11.89 -15.18 7.95
C GLU A 42 12.20 -15.49 9.42
N ASP A 43 12.37 -14.47 10.28
CA ASP A 43 12.49 -14.66 11.72
C ASP A 43 11.23 -15.35 12.26
N PRO A 44 11.36 -16.55 12.88
CA PRO A 44 10.20 -17.31 13.34
C PRO A 44 9.36 -16.59 14.40
N GLU A 45 9.97 -15.74 15.23
CA GLU A 45 9.29 -14.97 16.26
C GLU A 45 8.42 -13.88 15.62
N TRP A 46 8.96 -13.11 14.69
CA TRP A 46 8.22 -12.10 13.94
C TRP A 46 7.14 -12.72 13.09
N ARG A 47 7.42 -13.81 12.39
CA ARG A 47 6.43 -14.55 11.60
C ARG A 47 5.26 -14.99 12.46
N ALA A 48 5.49 -15.57 13.64
CA ALA A 48 4.43 -16.01 14.54
C ALA A 48 3.54 -14.83 15.01
N ILE A 49 4.12 -13.66 15.27
CA ILE A 49 3.38 -12.45 15.63
C ILE A 49 2.51 -11.99 14.46
N TYR A 50 3.04 -11.91 13.25
CA TYR A 50 2.28 -11.56 12.04
C TYR A 50 1.15 -12.54 11.75
N GLU A 51 1.44 -13.84 11.75
CA GLU A 51 0.42 -14.86 11.49
C GLU A 51 -0.73 -14.80 12.50
N LYS A 52 -0.41 -14.60 13.78
CA LYS A 52 -1.40 -14.39 14.82
C LYS A 52 -2.26 -13.15 14.52
N ARG A 53 -1.62 -12.04 14.15
CA ARG A 53 -2.30 -10.78 13.85
C ARG A 53 -3.20 -10.89 12.63
N CYS A 54 -2.69 -11.44 11.55
CA CYS A 54 -3.48 -11.69 10.35
C CYS A 54 -4.70 -12.57 10.65
N LYS A 55 -4.53 -13.60 11.46
CA LYS A 55 -5.63 -14.47 11.87
C LYS A 55 -6.69 -13.73 12.70
N GLU A 56 -6.28 -12.86 13.61
CA GLU A 56 -7.19 -12.03 14.41
C GLU A 56 -7.98 -11.05 13.53
N LEU A 57 -7.37 -10.51 12.50
CA LEU A 57 -7.98 -9.60 11.53
C LEU A 57 -8.75 -10.32 10.42
N GLY A 58 -8.56 -11.63 10.26
CA GLY A 58 -9.27 -12.45 9.28
C GLY A 58 -8.71 -12.38 7.86
N PHE A 59 -7.42 -12.06 7.71
CA PHE A 59 -6.72 -12.07 6.42
C PHE A 59 -5.27 -12.60 6.56
N THR A 60 -4.58 -12.83 5.46
CA THR A 60 -3.21 -13.40 5.43
C THR A 60 -2.13 -12.43 4.95
N ALA A 61 -2.48 -11.22 4.56
CA ALA A 61 -1.52 -10.20 4.17
C ALA A 61 -0.64 -9.77 5.36
N TYR A 62 0.59 -9.41 5.06
CA TYR A 62 1.58 -9.03 6.08
C TYR A 62 1.65 -7.52 6.36
N PHE A 63 0.78 -6.72 5.74
CA PHE A 63 0.73 -5.27 5.90
C PHE A 63 -0.34 -4.89 6.91
N ASP A 64 0.08 -4.19 7.98
CA ASP A 64 -0.78 -3.88 9.12
C ASP A 64 -0.19 -2.72 9.94
N TYR A 65 -0.99 -1.72 10.24
CA TYR A 65 -0.60 -0.58 11.08
C TYR A 65 -0.55 -0.89 12.58
N SER A 66 -0.86 -2.11 13.02
CA SER A 66 -0.94 -2.45 14.45
C SER A 66 0.34 -2.16 15.22
N TRP A 67 1.50 -2.29 14.59
CA TRP A 67 2.80 -1.98 15.17
C TRP A 67 2.93 -0.51 15.54
N GLN A 68 2.57 0.39 14.61
CA GLN A 68 2.58 1.83 14.88
C GLN A 68 1.45 2.21 15.83
N TRP A 69 0.26 1.61 15.73
CA TRP A 69 -0.84 1.84 16.68
C TRP A 69 -0.49 1.44 18.11
N ALA A 70 0.42 0.49 18.34
CA ALA A 70 0.91 0.14 19.66
C ALA A 70 1.61 1.31 20.38
N TYR A 71 2.03 2.34 19.66
CA TYR A 71 2.64 3.55 20.20
C TYR A 71 1.61 4.62 20.63
N GLN A 72 0.33 4.42 20.42
CA GLN A 72 -0.71 5.42 20.64
C GLN A 72 -0.65 6.05 22.05
N GLU A 73 -0.60 5.23 23.07
CA GLU A 73 -0.59 5.76 24.44
C GLU A 73 0.72 6.50 24.78
N LYS A 74 1.85 6.00 24.29
CA LYS A 74 3.15 6.68 24.47
C LYS A 74 3.15 8.09 23.86
N PHE A 75 2.61 8.24 22.63
CA PHE A 75 2.50 9.55 21.99
C PHE A 75 1.51 10.47 22.71
N LYS A 76 0.37 9.95 23.17
CA LYS A 76 -0.60 10.72 23.98
C LYS A 76 0.02 11.23 25.29
N GLU A 77 0.68 10.36 26.05
CA GLU A 77 1.33 10.70 27.31
C GLU A 77 2.43 11.77 27.12
N ALA A 78 3.15 11.69 26.01
CA ALA A 78 4.17 12.68 25.64
C ALA A 78 3.59 14.00 25.08
N GLY A 79 2.26 14.08 24.83
CA GLY A 79 1.63 15.23 24.18
C GLY A 79 2.04 15.41 22.72
N LEU A 80 2.43 14.31 22.08
CA LEU A 80 2.90 14.27 20.69
C LEU A 80 1.84 13.66 19.77
N THR A 81 1.98 13.94 18.47
CA THR A 81 1.14 13.39 17.41
C THR A 81 1.97 12.47 16.53
N ALA A 82 1.45 11.30 16.22
CA ALA A 82 1.89 10.47 15.12
C ALA A 82 0.79 10.42 14.04
N LEU A 83 1.10 10.88 12.83
CA LEU A 83 0.21 10.80 11.67
C LEU A 83 0.70 9.67 10.77
N LEU A 84 -0.10 8.61 10.67
CA LEU A 84 0.26 7.39 9.97
C LEU A 84 -0.36 7.36 8.57
N GLY A 85 0.38 6.85 7.59
CA GLY A 85 -0.11 6.66 6.23
C GLY A 85 -0.47 7.97 5.53
N SER A 86 0.38 8.99 5.58
CA SER A 86 0.13 10.31 5.00
C SER A 86 0.79 10.46 3.62
N GLY A 87 0.61 9.47 2.76
CA GLY A 87 1.06 9.46 1.36
C GLY A 87 -0.09 9.75 0.38
N PHE A 88 -0.03 9.12 -0.77
CA PHE A 88 -1.12 9.14 -1.76
C PHE A 88 -2.14 8.03 -1.45
N ASP A 89 -1.68 6.82 -1.46
CA ASP A 89 -2.32 5.59 -1.05
C ASP A 89 -1.33 4.80 -0.17
N PRO A 90 -1.54 4.79 1.12
CA PRO A 90 -2.56 5.49 1.92
C PRO A 90 -2.30 6.99 2.06
N GLY A 91 -3.38 7.76 2.32
CA GLY A 91 -3.32 9.18 2.68
C GLY A 91 -4.34 10.02 1.93
N VAL A 92 -4.04 10.45 0.71
CA VAL A 92 -4.96 11.26 -0.11
C VAL A 92 -6.27 10.51 -0.38
N THR A 93 -6.24 9.21 -0.59
CA THR A 93 -7.43 8.34 -0.74
C THR A 93 -8.33 8.37 0.50
N SER A 94 -7.74 8.38 1.69
CA SER A 94 -8.47 8.55 2.96
C SER A 94 -9.09 9.96 3.09
N VAL A 95 -8.36 11.00 2.66
CA VAL A 95 -8.90 12.38 2.61
C VAL A 95 -10.05 12.49 1.63
N PHE A 96 -9.96 11.89 0.44
CA PHE A 96 -11.07 11.83 -0.52
C PHE A 96 -12.30 11.14 0.08
N SER A 97 -12.11 10.06 0.84
CA SER A 97 -13.20 9.34 1.49
C SER A 97 -13.90 10.19 2.56
N ALA A 98 -13.13 10.85 3.42
CA ALA A 98 -13.68 11.77 4.42
C ALA A 98 -14.37 12.98 3.77
N TYR A 99 -13.81 13.52 2.70
CA TYR A 99 -14.41 14.63 1.94
C TYR A 99 -15.70 14.21 1.24
N ALA A 100 -15.72 13.02 0.63
CA ALA A 100 -16.91 12.46 0.00
C ALA A 100 -18.03 12.29 1.01
N LEU A 101 -17.76 11.66 2.17
CA LEU A 101 -18.75 11.47 3.23
C LEU A 101 -19.29 12.81 3.74
N LYS A 102 -18.42 13.79 3.95
CA LYS A 102 -18.82 15.10 4.47
C LYS A 102 -19.70 15.91 3.50
N HIS A 103 -19.42 15.86 2.19
CA HIS A 103 -19.98 16.82 1.23
C HIS A 103 -20.96 16.21 0.23
N TYR A 104 -20.83 14.91 -0.07
CA TYR A 104 -21.56 14.29 -1.17
C TYR A 104 -22.48 13.16 -0.78
N PHE A 105 -22.30 12.58 0.41
CA PHE A 105 -23.08 11.41 0.86
C PHE A 105 -23.58 11.59 2.29
N ASP A 106 -24.73 10.98 2.58
CA ASP A 106 -25.19 10.73 3.94
C ASP A 106 -24.65 9.37 4.42
N GLU A 107 -24.54 8.41 3.49
CA GLU A 107 -23.96 7.08 3.72
C GLU A 107 -23.15 6.66 2.49
N ILE A 108 -21.93 6.17 2.71
CA ILE A 108 -21.10 5.52 1.68
C ILE A 108 -21.20 4.02 1.87
N HIS A 109 -21.64 3.30 0.83
CA HIS A 109 -21.78 1.85 0.87
C HIS A 109 -20.59 1.12 0.23
N TYR A 110 -20.04 1.66 -0.86
CA TYR A 110 -18.97 1.03 -1.62
C TYR A 110 -17.87 2.04 -1.93
N ILE A 111 -16.62 1.59 -1.77
CA ILE A 111 -15.43 2.35 -2.12
C ILE A 111 -14.55 1.46 -2.99
N ASP A 112 -14.26 1.89 -4.20
CA ASP A 112 -13.19 1.30 -5.03
C ASP A 112 -12.07 2.35 -5.13
N ILE A 113 -10.90 2.04 -4.58
CA ILE A 113 -9.70 2.86 -4.65
C ILE A 113 -8.96 2.44 -5.92
N LEU A 114 -8.53 3.40 -6.73
CA LEU A 114 -7.91 3.17 -8.02
C LEU A 114 -6.58 3.91 -8.08
N ASP A 115 -5.49 3.14 -8.16
CA ASP A 115 -4.15 3.65 -8.45
C ASP A 115 -3.78 3.33 -9.91
N CYS A 116 -3.73 4.37 -10.73
CA CYS A 116 -3.34 4.26 -12.12
C CYS A 116 -2.02 4.99 -12.37
N ASN A 117 -0.95 4.22 -12.54
CA ASN A 117 0.29 4.73 -13.07
C ASN A 117 0.30 4.57 -14.59
N GLY A 118 0.05 5.66 -15.31
CA GLY A 118 0.10 5.72 -16.77
C GLY A 118 1.44 6.20 -17.34
N GLY A 119 2.48 6.32 -16.50
CA GLY A 119 3.81 6.73 -16.90
C GLY A 119 4.60 5.62 -17.61
N ASP A 120 5.48 6.03 -18.54
CA ASP A 120 6.43 5.16 -19.21
C ASP A 120 7.85 5.68 -18.94
N HIS A 121 8.69 4.87 -18.32
CA HIS A 121 10.10 5.18 -18.03
C HIS A 121 11.06 4.57 -19.06
N GLY A 122 10.56 3.84 -20.06
CA GLY A 122 11.33 3.27 -21.19
C GLY A 122 12.10 1.99 -20.86
N TYR A 123 11.91 1.38 -19.68
CA TYR A 123 12.44 0.05 -19.38
C TYR A 123 11.37 -1.03 -19.63
N PRO A 124 11.75 -2.20 -20.16
CA PRO A 124 10.83 -3.32 -20.32
C PRO A 124 10.23 -3.80 -18.98
N PHE A 125 11.03 -3.67 -17.92
CA PHE A 125 10.66 -4.02 -16.55
C PHE A 125 11.42 -3.15 -15.55
N ALA A 126 10.72 -2.48 -14.67
CA ALA A 126 11.23 -1.75 -13.52
C ALA A 126 10.08 -1.52 -12.52
N THR A 127 10.41 -1.16 -11.30
CA THR A 127 9.46 -0.84 -10.24
C THR A 127 9.57 0.64 -9.87
N ASN A 128 8.45 1.29 -9.62
CA ASN A 128 8.40 2.73 -9.32
C ASN A 128 8.88 3.10 -7.91
N PHE A 129 8.93 2.12 -7.01
CA PHE A 129 9.43 2.24 -5.64
C PHE A 129 10.31 1.02 -5.31
N ASN A 130 10.60 0.76 -4.04
CA ASN A 130 11.49 -0.34 -3.66
C ASN A 130 11.12 -1.65 -4.37
N PRO A 131 12.04 -2.24 -5.16
CA PRO A 131 11.72 -3.39 -5.98
C PRO A 131 11.25 -4.59 -5.18
N GLU A 132 11.84 -4.85 -4.04
CA GLU A 132 11.48 -6.00 -3.19
C GLU A 132 10.07 -5.86 -2.65
N ILE A 133 9.71 -4.70 -2.11
CA ILE A 133 8.37 -4.43 -1.60
C ILE A 133 7.35 -4.56 -2.72
N ASN A 134 7.57 -3.91 -3.87
CA ASN A 134 6.67 -3.99 -5.01
C ASN A 134 6.48 -5.42 -5.52
N LEU A 135 7.57 -6.18 -5.68
CA LEU A 135 7.49 -7.55 -6.17
C LEU A 135 6.74 -8.48 -5.22
N ARG A 136 6.93 -8.31 -3.91
CA ARG A 136 6.21 -9.09 -2.88
C ARG A 136 4.74 -8.73 -2.81
N GLU A 137 4.42 -7.44 -2.84
CA GLU A 137 3.05 -6.93 -2.84
C GLU A 137 2.23 -7.48 -4.02
N VAL A 138 2.77 -7.40 -5.23
CA VAL A 138 2.08 -7.89 -6.44
C VAL A 138 1.95 -9.42 -6.47
N SER A 139 2.87 -10.15 -5.82
CA SER A 139 2.83 -11.62 -5.73
C SER A 139 1.98 -12.14 -4.57
N ALA A 140 1.63 -11.28 -3.61
CA ALA A 140 0.83 -11.67 -2.45
C ALA A 140 -0.65 -11.89 -2.82
N PRO A 141 -1.39 -12.72 -2.06
CA PRO A 141 -2.84 -12.79 -2.17
C PRO A 141 -3.47 -11.41 -2.04
N GLY A 142 -4.45 -11.12 -2.89
CA GLY A 142 -5.26 -9.92 -2.75
C GLY A 142 -6.26 -10.07 -1.61
N SER A 143 -6.62 -8.97 -0.97
CA SER A 143 -7.71 -8.97 -0.02
C SER A 143 -8.48 -7.66 -0.03
N TYR A 144 -9.75 -7.73 0.36
CA TYR A 144 -10.63 -6.59 0.43
C TYR A 144 -11.64 -6.73 1.57
N TRP A 145 -12.24 -5.62 1.97
CA TRP A 145 -13.28 -5.62 3.01
C TRP A 145 -14.66 -5.74 2.38
N GLU A 146 -15.49 -6.66 2.88
CA GLU A 146 -16.88 -6.83 2.47
C GLU A 146 -17.76 -7.34 3.62
N ASP A 147 -18.87 -6.66 3.87
CA ASP A 147 -19.88 -7.02 4.87
C ASP A 147 -19.31 -7.38 6.24
N GLY A 148 -18.42 -6.54 6.73
CA GLY A 148 -17.85 -6.68 8.08
C GLY A 148 -16.68 -7.67 8.21
N LYS A 149 -16.13 -8.16 7.10
CA LYS A 149 -15.03 -9.14 7.12
C LYS A 149 -14.06 -8.95 5.97
N TRP A 150 -12.85 -9.44 6.15
CA TRP A 150 -11.87 -9.58 5.09
C TRP A 150 -12.21 -10.76 4.17
N VAL A 151 -12.04 -10.54 2.88
CA VAL A 151 -12.16 -11.55 1.83
C VAL A 151 -10.82 -11.65 1.11
N GLU A 152 -10.22 -12.83 1.15
CA GLU A 152 -8.96 -13.10 0.46
C GLU A 152 -9.23 -13.73 -0.90
N VAL A 153 -8.38 -13.38 -1.87
CA VAL A 153 -8.41 -13.91 -3.25
C VAL A 153 -6.98 -14.21 -3.71
N GLU A 154 -6.84 -15.07 -4.69
CA GLU A 154 -5.53 -15.34 -5.30
C GLU A 154 -4.92 -14.07 -5.88
N ALA A 155 -3.58 -13.97 -5.85
CA ALA A 155 -2.84 -12.84 -6.40
C ALA A 155 -3.29 -12.52 -7.83
N MET A 156 -3.56 -11.26 -8.11
CA MET A 156 -3.93 -10.75 -9.44
C MET A 156 -5.17 -11.41 -10.09
N SER A 157 -5.99 -12.16 -9.33
CA SER A 157 -7.13 -12.94 -9.88
C SER A 157 -8.33 -12.09 -10.27
N ILE A 158 -8.53 -10.93 -9.65
CA ILE A 158 -9.62 -10.02 -9.98
C ILE A 158 -9.09 -8.87 -10.84
N LYS A 159 -9.48 -8.89 -12.11
CA LYS A 159 -9.13 -7.88 -13.11
C LYS A 159 -10.35 -7.05 -13.48
N ARG A 160 -10.16 -5.75 -13.65
CA ARG A 160 -11.15 -4.83 -14.23
C ARG A 160 -10.50 -3.91 -15.25
N GLU A 161 -11.26 -3.43 -16.19
CA GLU A 161 -10.88 -2.39 -17.11
C GLU A 161 -11.56 -1.07 -16.70
N TYR A 162 -10.81 0.05 -16.76
CA TYR A 162 -11.35 1.35 -16.44
C TYR A 162 -10.76 2.44 -17.35
N ASP A 163 -11.59 3.41 -17.73
CA ASP A 163 -11.17 4.57 -18.53
C ASP A 163 -10.81 5.72 -17.58
N PHE A 164 -9.52 5.83 -17.28
CA PHE A 164 -9.00 6.82 -16.34
C PHE A 164 -8.95 8.20 -16.97
N PRO A 165 -9.56 9.22 -16.36
CA PRO A 165 -9.49 10.58 -16.84
C PRO A 165 -8.05 11.03 -17.12
N GLN A 166 -7.79 11.55 -18.31
CA GLN A 166 -6.52 12.03 -18.84
C GLN A 166 -5.41 10.98 -19.02
N VAL A 167 -5.67 9.70 -18.72
CA VAL A 167 -4.74 8.58 -18.95
C VAL A 167 -5.28 7.63 -20.01
N GLY A 168 -6.63 7.42 -20.03
CA GLY A 168 -7.30 6.48 -20.94
C GLY A 168 -7.48 5.09 -20.33
N GLN A 169 -7.87 4.16 -21.17
CA GLN A 169 -8.27 2.82 -20.78
C GLN A 169 -7.09 1.98 -20.30
N LYS A 170 -7.21 1.41 -19.11
CA LYS A 170 -6.20 0.56 -18.48
C LYS A 170 -6.84 -0.65 -17.80
N ASP A 171 -6.11 -1.76 -17.80
CA ASP A 171 -6.38 -2.91 -16.95
C ASP A 171 -5.90 -2.62 -15.53
N MET A 172 -6.72 -2.90 -14.55
CA MET A 172 -6.39 -2.79 -13.13
C MET A 172 -6.69 -4.10 -12.41
N TYR A 173 -5.92 -4.39 -11.38
CA TYR A 173 -5.95 -5.64 -10.65
C TYR A 173 -6.15 -5.38 -9.16
N LEU A 174 -6.97 -6.21 -8.51
CA LEU A 174 -7.21 -6.12 -7.08
C LEU A 174 -5.98 -6.59 -6.31
N LEU A 175 -5.53 -5.75 -5.38
CA LEU A 175 -4.49 -6.04 -4.40
C LEU A 175 -5.05 -5.82 -2.99
N HIS A 176 -4.32 -6.31 -1.99
CA HIS A 176 -4.46 -5.80 -0.64
C HIS A 176 -3.80 -4.42 -0.55
N HIS A 177 -4.37 -3.52 0.24
CA HIS A 177 -3.72 -2.26 0.56
C HIS A 177 -4.16 -1.74 1.93
N GLU A 178 -3.25 -1.11 2.65
CA GLU A 178 -3.38 -0.84 4.08
C GLU A 178 -4.45 0.19 4.44
N GLU A 179 -4.77 1.15 3.56
CA GLU A 179 -5.84 2.14 3.86
C GLU A 179 -7.22 1.50 4.02
N ILE A 180 -7.43 0.29 3.49
CA ILE A 180 -8.69 -0.43 3.66
C ILE A 180 -9.00 -0.63 5.14
N GLU A 181 -7.99 -0.91 5.98
CA GLU A 181 -8.16 -1.05 7.42
C GLU A 181 -8.75 0.20 8.07
N SER A 182 -8.13 1.35 7.75
CA SER A 182 -8.56 2.65 8.27
C SER A 182 -9.97 3.01 7.79
N LEU A 183 -10.26 2.82 6.52
CA LEU A 183 -11.56 3.14 5.93
C LEU A 183 -12.67 2.22 6.47
N ALA A 184 -12.42 0.92 6.60
CA ALA A 184 -13.38 -0.03 7.18
C ALA A 184 -13.75 0.33 8.62
N LYS A 185 -12.79 0.84 9.38
CA LYS A 185 -12.97 1.26 10.78
C LYS A 185 -13.70 2.60 10.90
N ASN A 186 -13.46 3.54 10.00
CA ASN A 186 -13.85 4.94 10.17
C ASN A 186 -14.98 5.42 9.25
N ILE A 187 -15.38 4.65 8.23
CA ILE A 187 -16.53 4.98 7.38
C ILE A 187 -17.75 4.18 7.86
N PRO A 188 -18.70 4.80 8.56
CA PRO A 188 -19.86 4.09 9.10
C PRO A 188 -20.72 3.49 8.00
N GLY A 189 -21.14 2.24 8.17
CA GLY A 189 -22.06 1.58 7.24
C GLY A 189 -21.47 1.14 5.91
N VAL A 190 -20.16 1.27 5.71
CA VAL A 190 -19.51 0.80 4.50
C VAL A 190 -19.65 -0.73 4.36
N LYS A 191 -20.04 -1.17 3.19
CA LYS A 191 -20.31 -2.59 2.86
C LYS A 191 -19.14 -3.25 2.16
N ARG A 192 -18.41 -2.51 1.31
CA ARG A 192 -17.25 -3.03 0.60
C ARG A 192 -16.23 -1.95 0.30
N ILE A 193 -14.95 -2.29 0.50
CA ILE A 193 -13.80 -1.46 0.13
C ILE A 193 -12.82 -2.33 -0.62
N ARG A 194 -12.37 -1.89 -1.80
CA ARG A 194 -11.41 -2.59 -2.64
C ARG A 194 -10.35 -1.63 -3.13
N PHE A 195 -9.14 -2.13 -3.29
CA PHE A 195 -8.03 -1.41 -3.92
C PHE A 195 -7.66 -2.06 -5.25
N PHE A 196 -7.42 -1.25 -6.26
CA PHE A 196 -7.01 -1.67 -7.58
C PHE A 196 -5.81 -0.87 -8.07
N MET A 197 -4.80 -1.55 -8.59
CA MET A 197 -3.62 -0.94 -9.20
C MET A 197 -3.49 -1.38 -10.66
N THR A 198 -2.97 -0.48 -11.51
CA THR A 198 -2.76 -0.78 -12.93
C THR A 198 -1.38 -1.33 -13.19
N PHE A 199 -1.30 -2.33 -14.09
CA PHE A 199 -0.04 -2.90 -14.55
C PHE A 199 -0.04 -3.04 -16.06
N GLY A 200 1.08 -2.68 -16.68
CA GLY A 200 1.30 -2.89 -18.11
C GLY A 200 1.54 -4.37 -18.44
N GLN A 201 1.15 -4.81 -19.64
CA GLN A 201 1.33 -6.21 -20.08
C GLN A 201 2.80 -6.65 -20.06
N SER A 202 3.74 -5.76 -20.38
CA SER A 202 5.18 -6.05 -20.31
C SER A 202 5.58 -6.40 -18.87
N TYR A 203 5.16 -5.58 -17.89
CA TYR A 203 5.42 -5.82 -16.48
C TYR A 203 4.89 -7.18 -16.02
N LEU A 204 3.62 -7.49 -16.29
CA LEU A 204 3.00 -8.77 -15.90
C LEU A 204 3.69 -9.98 -16.52
N THR A 205 4.13 -9.87 -17.78
CA THR A 205 4.85 -10.93 -18.47
C THR A 205 6.19 -11.23 -17.81
N HIS A 206 6.95 -10.19 -17.45
CA HIS A 206 8.22 -10.35 -16.74
C HIS A 206 8.00 -10.90 -15.33
N MET A 207 7.05 -10.36 -14.57
CA MET A 207 6.69 -10.86 -13.25
C MET A 207 6.41 -12.36 -13.28
N LYS A 208 5.58 -12.82 -14.20
CA LYS A 208 5.25 -14.25 -14.32
C LYS A 208 6.46 -15.10 -14.68
N CYS A 209 7.35 -14.60 -15.51
CA CYS A 209 8.60 -15.30 -15.85
C CYS A 209 9.50 -15.41 -14.62
N LEU A 210 9.70 -14.31 -13.88
CA LEU A 210 10.56 -14.26 -12.67
C LEU A 210 10.02 -15.17 -11.57
N GLU A 211 8.71 -15.20 -11.37
CA GLU A 211 8.03 -16.11 -10.46
C GLU A 211 8.27 -17.57 -10.84
N ASN A 212 8.01 -17.93 -12.11
CA ASN A 212 8.14 -19.30 -12.60
C ASN A 212 9.57 -19.85 -12.51
N VAL A 213 10.58 -19.02 -12.61
CA VAL A 213 12.01 -19.42 -12.46
C VAL A 213 12.51 -19.30 -11.02
N GLY A 214 11.66 -18.89 -10.07
CA GLY A 214 11.99 -18.81 -8.65
C GLY A 214 12.84 -17.59 -8.26
N LEU A 215 12.91 -16.55 -9.10
CA LEU A 215 13.66 -15.33 -8.78
C LEU A 215 12.94 -14.40 -7.77
N LEU A 216 11.66 -14.67 -7.46
CA LEU A 216 10.91 -13.95 -6.43
C LEU A 216 10.97 -14.64 -5.05
N ARG A 217 11.71 -15.71 -4.90
CA ARG A 217 11.88 -16.42 -3.62
C ARG A 217 12.62 -15.55 -2.61
N THR A 218 12.16 -15.61 -1.35
CA THR A 218 12.72 -14.90 -0.19
C THR A 218 13.64 -15.80 0.65
N ASP A 219 13.59 -17.13 0.46
CA ASP A 219 14.46 -18.08 1.14
C ASP A 219 15.85 -18.14 0.48
N ALA A 220 16.87 -18.35 1.30
CA ALA A 220 18.24 -18.46 0.84
C ALA A 220 18.47 -19.77 0.06
N ILE A 221 19.21 -19.68 -1.04
CA ILE A 221 19.68 -20.82 -1.83
C ILE A 221 21.21 -20.90 -1.83
N ASN A 222 21.77 -22.10 -1.87
CA ASN A 222 23.22 -22.27 -2.00
C ASN A 222 23.62 -22.15 -3.49
N PHE A 223 24.49 -21.20 -3.78
CA PHE A 223 25.10 -21.03 -5.10
C PHE A 223 26.63 -21.05 -4.96
N ASN A 224 27.27 -22.15 -5.38
CA ASN A 224 28.73 -22.33 -5.31
C ASN A 224 29.32 -22.10 -3.89
N GLY A 225 28.61 -22.54 -2.85
CA GLY A 225 29.04 -22.40 -1.46
C GLY A 225 28.73 -21.05 -0.81
N GLN A 226 28.00 -20.16 -1.51
CA GLN A 226 27.50 -18.91 -0.97
C GLN A 226 25.97 -18.97 -0.86
N GLU A 227 25.42 -18.43 0.21
CA GLU A 227 23.98 -18.25 0.34
C GLU A 227 23.55 -17.00 -0.42
N ILE A 228 22.53 -17.14 -1.26
CA ILE A 228 21.94 -16.05 -2.05
C ILE A 228 20.44 -16.10 -1.86
N VAL A 229 19.84 -14.98 -1.54
CA VAL A 229 18.37 -14.78 -1.56
C VAL A 229 17.99 -14.28 -2.95
N PRO A 230 17.23 -15.06 -3.76
CA PRO A 230 16.96 -14.73 -5.16
C PRO A 230 16.36 -13.36 -5.39
N ILE A 231 15.36 -12.93 -4.59
CA ILE A 231 14.75 -11.63 -4.73
C ILE A 231 15.72 -10.47 -4.44
N GLN A 232 16.66 -10.65 -3.51
CA GLN A 232 17.69 -9.64 -3.22
C GLN A 232 18.69 -9.52 -4.37
N PHE A 233 19.04 -10.65 -4.99
CA PHE A 233 19.87 -10.65 -6.20
C PHE A 233 19.14 -9.96 -7.36
N LEU A 234 17.86 -10.25 -7.58
CA LEU A 234 17.04 -9.58 -8.59
C LEU A 234 16.97 -8.07 -8.35
N LYS A 235 16.72 -7.66 -7.11
CA LYS A 235 16.68 -6.23 -6.71
C LYS A 235 17.98 -5.50 -7.10
N ALA A 236 19.12 -6.13 -6.93
CA ALA A 236 20.41 -5.54 -7.29
C ALA A 236 20.62 -5.39 -8.81
N LEU A 237 19.85 -6.10 -9.64
CA LEU A 237 19.90 -6.00 -11.11
C LEU A 237 18.93 -4.96 -11.67
N LEU A 238 17.89 -4.62 -10.93
CA LEU A 238 16.86 -3.68 -11.39
C LEU A 238 17.36 -2.23 -11.36
N PRO A 239 16.82 -1.35 -12.21
CA PRO A 239 17.10 0.07 -12.13
C PRO A 239 16.71 0.64 -10.78
N ASP A 240 17.53 1.54 -10.24
CA ASP A 240 17.18 2.31 -9.06
C ASP A 240 15.89 3.13 -9.32
N PRO A 241 14.82 2.96 -8.53
CA PRO A 241 13.58 3.73 -8.70
C PRO A 241 13.80 5.23 -8.72
N ALA A 242 14.76 5.76 -7.94
CA ALA A 242 15.10 7.19 -7.94
C ALA A 242 15.59 7.69 -9.31
N SER A 243 16.12 6.82 -10.16
CA SER A 243 16.57 7.15 -11.50
C SER A 243 15.42 7.24 -12.54
N LEU A 244 14.22 6.76 -12.20
CA LEU A 244 13.11 6.67 -13.15
C LEU A 244 12.38 7.99 -13.32
N GLY A 245 12.21 8.78 -12.26
CA GLY A 245 11.44 10.01 -12.26
C GLY A 245 11.80 10.97 -13.41
N PRO A 246 13.06 11.32 -13.63
CA PRO A 246 13.47 12.22 -14.72
C PRO A 246 13.19 11.68 -16.14
N ARG A 247 12.94 10.40 -16.29
CA ARG A 247 12.71 9.70 -17.55
C ARG A 247 11.24 9.42 -17.81
N THR A 248 10.42 9.37 -16.76
CA THR A 248 9.02 8.99 -16.87
C THR A 248 8.22 10.04 -17.63
N VAL A 249 7.51 9.60 -18.64
CA VAL A 249 6.60 10.41 -19.45
C VAL A 249 5.20 9.81 -19.33
N GLY A 250 4.23 10.64 -19.03
CA GLY A 250 2.85 10.21 -18.85
C GLY A 250 2.21 10.86 -17.64
N LYS A 251 1.11 10.29 -17.19
CA LYS A 251 0.33 10.80 -16.05
C LYS A 251 -0.04 9.67 -15.10
N THR A 252 -0.10 10.00 -13.84
CA THR A 252 -0.67 9.16 -12.78
C THR A 252 -2.06 9.68 -12.43
N ASN A 253 -3.03 8.79 -12.24
CA ASN A 253 -4.38 9.13 -11.80
C ASN A 253 -4.72 8.24 -10.59
N ILE A 254 -4.83 8.86 -9.42
CA ILE A 254 -5.17 8.16 -8.17
C ILE A 254 -6.46 8.74 -7.64
N GLY A 255 -7.41 7.87 -7.27
CA GLY A 255 -8.70 8.32 -6.76
C GLY A 255 -9.59 7.22 -6.23
N CYS A 256 -10.80 7.61 -5.84
CA CYS A 256 -11.77 6.69 -5.27
C CYS A 256 -13.12 6.84 -5.96
N ILE A 257 -13.72 5.73 -6.36
CA ILE A 257 -15.12 5.65 -6.76
C ILE A 257 -15.93 5.36 -5.51
N PHE A 258 -16.85 6.27 -5.20
CA PHE A 258 -17.76 6.14 -4.08
C PHE A 258 -19.18 5.87 -4.59
N THR A 259 -19.84 4.86 -4.05
CA THR A 259 -21.27 4.62 -4.26
C THR A 259 -21.98 4.64 -2.91
N GLY A 260 -23.06 5.37 -2.80
CA GLY A 260 -23.78 5.54 -1.57
C GLY A 260 -25.07 6.34 -1.76
N VAL A 261 -25.62 6.87 -0.68
CA VAL A 261 -26.91 7.59 -0.67
C VAL A 261 -26.73 9.03 -0.22
N LYS A 262 -27.43 9.95 -0.88
CA LYS A 262 -27.61 11.35 -0.48
C LYS A 262 -29.09 11.73 -0.64
N ASP A 263 -29.71 12.23 0.42
CA ASP A 263 -31.12 12.64 0.43
C ASP A 263 -32.05 11.51 -0.08
N GLY A 264 -31.76 10.26 0.29
CA GLY A 264 -32.50 9.07 -0.12
C GLY A 264 -32.25 8.60 -1.56
N VAL A 265 -31.36 9.25 -2.30
CA VAL A 265 -31.04 8.90 -3.70
C VAL A 265 -29.66 8.26 -3.77
N GLU A 266 -29.58 7.07 -4.39
CA GLU A 266 -28.30 6.42 -4.69
C GLU A 266 -27.55 7.19 -5.77
N LYS A 267 -26.26 7.35 -5.59
CA LYS A 267 -25.37 7.95 -6.58
C LYS A 267 -23.96 7.36 -6.51
N THR A 268 -23.22 7.54 -7.60
CA THR A 268 -21.81 7.18 -7.70
C THR A 268 -21.02 8.41 -8.16
N ILE A 269 -19.90 8.67 -7.50
CA ILE A 269 -18.96 9.74 -7.88
C ILE A 269 -17.55 9.20 -7.93
N TYR A 270 -16.69 9.80 -8.73
CA TYR A 270 -15.24 9.57 -8.76
C TYR A 270 -14.53 10.85 -8.34
N ILE A 271 -13.75 10.78 -7.26
CA ILE A 271 -12.88 11.87 -6.79
C ILE A 271 -11.45 11.41 -7.04
N TYR A 272 -10.67 12.18 -7.76
CA TYR A 272 -9.34 11.79 -8.19
C TYR A 272 -8.39 12.98 -8.33
N ASN A 273 -7.09 12.68 -8.32
CA ASN A 273 -6.01 13.60 -8.67
C ASN A 273 -5.27 13.08 -9.91
N VAL A 274 -4.78 13.99 -10.72
CA VAL A 274 -3.92 13.68 -11.88
C VAL A 274 -2.63 14.48 -11.76
N CYS A 275 -1.49 13.81 -11.81
CA CYS A 275 -0.16 14.40 -11.80
C CYS A 275 0.72 13.85 -12.94
#